data_60e79604f1355053779d47fb418def29
#
_entry.id   60e79604f1355053779d47fb418def29
#
_cell.length_a   1.000
_cell.length_b   1.000
_cell.length_c   1.000
_cell.angle_alpha   90.00
_cell.angle_beta   90.00
_cell.angle_gamma   90.00
#
_symmetry.space_group_name_H-M   'P 1'
#
loop_
_entity.id
_entity.type
_entity.pdbx_description
1 polymer ?
#
loop_
_entity_poly.entity_id
_entity_poly.type
_entity_poly.pdbx_seq_one_letter_code
_entity_poly.pdbx_strand_id
1 'polypeptide(L)'
;NDSNPDVKPLQPELLDGIDNNCENGIDEGFKNLDSDNDRLSDWAEFHVQFTDWNNPDTDGDGMDDGDEVQVFFSDPTYTDPDDDSDGYYWFQDCDDNDSDRSPGLSEWLNGIDDDCDEDVDEDFLNTDADRDGLVDIDEYNIHMTEWQDADTDDDGLKDVYELFIGTNQLFYDL
;
A
#
# COMPACT_ATOMS: atom_id res chain seq x y z
N ASN A 1 -43.67 10.29 -21.85
CA ASN A 1 -44.52 9.09 -21.73
C ASN A 1 -45.81 9.49 -20.99
N ASP A 2 -46.95 9.49 -21.67
CA ASP A 2 -48.28 9.94 -21.11
C ASP A 2 -48.73 9.10 -19.88
N SER A 3 -48.09 7.99 -19.60
CA SER A 3 -48.41 7.13 -18.46
C SER A 3 -47.48 7.28 -17.25
N ASN A 4 -46.37 8.00 -17.40
CA ASN A 4 -45.42 8.30 -16.31
C ASN A 4 -45.41 9.82 -16.05
N PRO A 5 -45.93 10.31 -14.90
CA PRO A 5 -45.99 11.74 -14.60
C PRO A 5 -44.64 12.38 -14.33
N ASP A 6 -43.62 11.57 -14.07
CA ASP A 6 -42.24 12.01 -13.79
C ASP A 6 -41.41 12.18 -15.07
N VAL A 7 -41.97 11.87 -16.24
CA VAL A 7 -41.34 12.00 -17.55
C VAL A 7 -42.04 13.04 -18.39
N LYS A 8 -41.48 14.24 -18.47
CA LYS A 8 -42.00 15.35 -19.28
C LYS A 8 -40.94 16.43 -19.57
N PRO A 9 -41.07 17.16 -20.70
CA PRO A 9 -40.13 18.22 -21.04
C PRO A 9 -39.92 19.22 -19.90
N LEU A 10 -38.65 19.67 -19.74
CA LEU A 10 -38.19 20.60 -18.72
C LEU A 10 -38.25 20.10 -17.26
N GLN A 11 -38.46 18.80 -17.06
CA GLN A 11 -38.23 18.19 -15.76
C GLN A 11 -36.73 18.11 -15.48
N PRO A 12 -36.27 18.25 -14.23
CA PRO A 12 -34.91 17.89 -13.89
C PRO A 12 -34.63 16.40 -14.15
N GLU A 13 -33.46 16.08 -14.66
CA GLU A 13 -32.98 14.71 -14.71
C GLU A 13 -32.74 14.16 -13.30
N LEU A 14 -33.09 12.89 -13.12
CA LEU A 14 -32.73 12.08 -11.96
C LEU A 14 -31.85 10.94 -12.46
N LEU A 15 -30.92 10.49 -11.67
CA LEU A 15 -30.07 9.34 -12.00
C LEU A 15 -30.86 8.04 -11.68
N ASP A 16 -31.75 7.67 -12.57
CA ASP A 16 -32.70 6.56 -12.38
C ASP A 16 -32.85 5.65 -13.62
N GLY A 17 -32.07 5.88 -14.66
CA GLY A 17 -32.10 5.13 -15.91
C GLY A 17 -33.26 5.51 -16.83
N ILE A 18 -33.91 6.66 -16.57
CA ILE A 18 -35.02 7.16 -17.38
C ILE A 18 -34.67 8.55 -17.91
N ASP A 19 -34.99 8.84 -19.16
CA ASP A 19 -34.96 10.19 -19.71
C ASP A 19 -36.15 10.97 -19.15
N ASN A 20 -35.97 11.65 -18.02
CA ASN A 20 -37.04 12.36 -17.31
C ASN A 20 -37.46 13.64 -18.02
N ASN A 21 -36.54 14.31 -18.72
CA ASN A 21 -36.78 15.59 -19.38
C ASN A 21 -37.15 15.47 -20.86
N CYS A 22 -37.01 14.30 -21.46
CA CYS A 22 -37.20 13.99 -22.88
C CYS A 22 -36.21 14.75 -23.81
N GLU A 23 -35.01 15.06 -23.33
CA GLU A 23 -33.99 15.80 -24.05
C GLU A 23 -32.63 15.09 -23.96
N ASN A 24 -31.91 14.98 -25.07
CA ASN A 24 -30.51 14.50 -25.15
C ASN A 24 -30.21 13.06 -24.70
N GLY A 25 -31.13 12.36 -24.04
CA GLY A 25 -30.98 10.94 -23.67
C GLY A 25 -31.21 10.62 -22.20
N ILE A 26 -30.77 9.46 -21.74
CA ILE A 26 -30.96 8.98 -20.37
C ILE A 26 -29.85 9.54 -19.49
N ASP A 27 -30.23 10.17 -18.38
CA ASP A 27 -29.33 10.63 -17.31
C ASP A 27 -28.13 11.50 -17.81
N GLU A 28 -28.33 12.25 -18.89
CA GLU A 28 -27.22 12.96 -19.56
C GLU A 28 -26.58 14.04 -18.69
N GLY A 29 -27.31 14.55 -17.69
CA GLY A 29 -26.81 15.54 -16.73
C GLY A 29 -25.67 15.01 -15.85
N PHE A 30 -25.59 13.71 -15.68
CA PHE A 30 -24.66 13.04 -14.76
C PHE A 30 -23.36 12.56 -15.44
N LYS A 31 -23.23 12.72 -16.78
CA LYS A 31 -22.06 12.24 -17.54
C LYS A 31 -20.75 12.93 -17.21
N ASN A 32 -20.81 14.13 -16.65
CA ASN A 32 -19.63 14.91 -16.28
C ASN A 32 -19.70 15.34 -14.79
N LEU A 33 -20.63 14.83 -14.05
CA LEU A 33 -20.72 14.99 -12.61
C LEU A 33 -19.98 13.83 -11.97
N ASP A 34 -19.21 14.10 -10.97
CA ASP A 34 -18.44 13.19 -10.14
C ASP A 34 -18.68 13.66 -8.71
N SER A 35 -19.59 13.01 -8.00
CA SER A 35 -20.15 13.53 -6.75
C SER A 35 -19.29 13.22 -5.54
N ASP A 36 -18.54 12.13 -5.55
CA ASP A 36 -17.66 11.69 -4.47
C ASP A 36 -16.17 11.92 -4.74
N ASN A 37 -15.82 12.29 -5.99
CA ASN A 37 -14.49 12.67 -6.46
C ASN A 37 -13.50 11.49 -6.56
N ASP A 38 -13.96 10.33 -6.96
CA ASP A 38 -13.17 9.13 -7.22
C ASP A 38 -12.63 9.04 -8.65
N ARG A 39 -12.99 9.98 -9.55
CA ARG A 39 -12.65 10.06 -10.99
C ARG A 39 -13.55 9.25 -11.91
N LEU A 40 -14.58 8.57 -11.42
CA LEU A 40 -15.69 8.11 -12.22
C LEU A 40 -16.76 9.21 -12.29
N SER A 41 -17.62 9.15 -13.26
CA SER A 41 -18.80 10.01 -13.28
C SER A 41 -19.98 9.25 -12.72
N ASP A 42 -20.89 9.97 -12.04
CA ASP A 42 -22.12 9.41 -11.49
C ASP A 42 -22.86 8.54 -12.53
N TRP A 43 -22.82 8.96 -13.81
CA TRP A 43 -23.39 8.18 -14.93
C TRP A 43 -22.67 6.86 -15.16
N ALA A 44 -21.33 6.85 -15.14
CA ALA A 44 -20.52 5.65 -15.36
C ALA A 44 -20.69 4.65 -14.21
N GLU A 45 -20.74 5.13 -13.01
CA GLU A 45 -20.96 4.33 -11.82
C GLU A 45 -22.34 3.67 -11.86
N PHE A 46 -23.40 4.43 -12.07
CA PHE A 46 -24.75 3.91 -12.09
C PHE A 46 -25.03 2.96 -13.26
N HIS A 47 -24.48 3.23 -14.47
CA HIS A 47 -24.82 2.51 -15.69
C HIS A 47 -23.83 1.43 -16.12
N VAL A 48 -22.58 1.52 -15.69
CA VAL A 48 -21.48 0.67 -16.19
C VAL A 48 -20.83 -0.12 -15.08
N GLN A 49 -20.43 0.53 -14.01
CA GLN A 49 -19.69 -0.11 -12.93
C GLN A 49 -20.61 -0.68 -11.85
N PHE A 50 -21.82 -0.12 -11.70
CA PHE A 50 -22.79 -0.49 -10.66
C PHE A 50 -22.29 -0.20 -9.24
N THR A 51 -21.51 0.87 -9.11
CA THR A 51 -21.01 1.40 -7.85
C THR A 51 -21.93 2.48 -7.27
N ASP A 52 -21.65 2.93 -6.06
CA ASP A 52 -22.43 3.96 -5.36
C ASP A 52 -21.83 5.35 -5.63
N TRP A 53 -22.38 6.10 -6.55
CA TRP A 53 -21.99 7.44 -6.99
C TRP A 53 -21.85 8.51 -5.88
N ASN A 54 -22.09 8.18 -4.61
CA ASN A 54 -21.84 9.02 -3.45
C ASN A 54 -20.79 8.44 -2.49
N ASN A 55 -20.19 7.30 -2.83
CA ASN A 55 -19.19 6.64 -2.00
C ASN A 55 -18.01 6.26 -2.85
N PRO A 56 -16.84 6.92 -2.71
CA PRO A 56 -15.70 6.70 -3.58
C PRO A 56 -15.10 5.29 -3.53
N ASP A 57 -15.47 4.49 -2.54
CA ASP A 57 -15.01 3.12 -2.29
C ASP A 57 -16.25 2.28 -1.95
N THR A 58 -16.83 1.65 -2.98
CA THR A 58 -18.13 0.99 -2.88
C THR A 58 -18.09 -0.28 -2.04
N ASP A 59 -17.05 -1.08 -2.11
CA ASP A 59 -16.93 -2.36 -1.38
C ASP A 59 -16.17 -2.25 -0.06
N GLY A 60 -15.48 -1.13 0.19
CA GLY A 60 -14.90 -0.78 1.47
C GLY A 60 -13.53 -1.41 1.74
N ASP A 61 -12.79 -1.73 0.69
CA ASP A 61 -11.45 -2.34 0.81
C ASP A 61 -10.31 -1.32 0.90
N GLY A 62 -10.62 -0.02 0.73
CA GLY A 62 -9.67 1.08 0.86
C GLY A 62 -9.08 1.58 -0.46
N MET A 63 -9.49 1.00 -1.59
CA MET A 63 -9.22 1.54 -2.93
C MET A 63 -10.44 2.30 -3.45
N ASP A 64 -10.24 3.45 -4.08
CA ASP A 64 -11.35 4.17 -4.73
C ASP A 64 -11.80 3.43 -6.00
N ASP A 65 -13.12 3.35 -6.24
CA ASP A 65 -13.73 2.70 -7.42
C ASP A 65 -13.09 3.15 -8.73
N GLY A 66 -12.74 4.44 -8.83
CA GLY A 66 -12.08 5.01 -9.99
C GLY A 66 -10.64 4.54 -10.19
N ASP A 67 -9.89 4.27 -9.14
CA ASP A 67 -8.55 3.70 -9.21
C ASP A 67 -8.63 2.22 -9.60
N GLU A 68 -9.55 1.47 -9.05
CA GLU A 68 -9.79 0.07 -9.45
C GLU A 68 -10.06 -0.06 -10.93
N VAL A 69 -11.01 0.71 -11.46
CA VAL A 69 -11.41 0.64 -12.88
C VAL A 69 -10.31 1.13 -13.82
N GLN A 70 -9.58 2.20 -13.48
CA GLN A 70 -8.70 2.93 -14.40
C GLN A 70 -7.23 2.55 -14.27
N VAL A 71 -6.78 2.14 -13.10
CA VAL A 71 -5.36 1.90 -12.78
C VAL A 71 -5.10 0.41 -12.58
N PHE A 72 -5.87 -0.23 -11.72
CA PHE A 72 -5.62 -1.60 -11.28
C PHE A 72 -6.41 -2.64 -12.10
N PHE A 73 -7.52 -2.23 -12.75
CA PHE A 73 -8.41 -3.09 -13.53
C PHE A 73 -9.02 -4.23 -12.69
N SER A 74 -9.30 -3.93 -11.41
CA SER A 74 -10.05 -4.76 -10.47
C SER A 74 -11.55 -4.49 -10.55
N ASP A 75 -12.34 -5.17 -9.74
CA ASP A 75 -13.81 -5.06 -9.70
C ASP A 75 -14.24 -4.22 -8.49
N PRO A 76 -14.68 -2.97 -8.68
CA PRO A 76 -14.99 -2.02 -7.61
C PRO A 76 -16.22 -2.39 -6.76
N THR A 77 -16.77 -3.56 -6.96
CA THR A 77 -17.90 -4.10 -6.17
C THR A 77 -17.53 -5.33 -5.37
N TYR A 78 -16.26 -5.73 -5.40
CA TYR A 78 -15.77 -6.92 -4.75
C TYR A 78 -14.43 -6.65 -4.08
N THR A 79 -14.43 -6.66 -2.76
CA THR A 79 -13.23 -6.48 -1.91
C THR A 79 -12.05 -7.31 -2.39
N ASP A 80 -10.96 -6.66 -2.70
CA ASP A 80 -9.72 -7.29 -3.13
C ASP A 80 -9.14 -8.21 -2.04
N PRO A 81 -8.42 -9.28 -2.39
CA PRO A 81 -7.88 -10.19 -1.38
C PRO A 81 -6.77 -9.55 -0.54
N ASP A 82 -6.74 -9.93 0.72
CA ASP A 82 -5.68 -9.77 1.69
C ASP A 82 -5.28 -11.22 2.04
N ASP A 83 -4.25 -11.75 1.32
CA ASP A 83 -3.97 -13.18 1.27
C ASP A 83 -3.33 -13.70 2.58
N ASP A 84 -2.60 -12.85 3.33
CA ASP A 84 -2.00 -13.21 4.61
C ASP A 84 -2.77 -12.68 5.83
N SER A 85 -3.77 -11.83 5.60
CA SER A 85 -4.71 -11.33 6.61
C SER A 85 -4.08 -10.42 7.67
N ASP A 86 -3.11 -9.60 7.27
CA ASP A 86 -2.47 -8.62 8.15
C ASP A 86 -3.18 -7.25 8.17
N GLY A 87 -4.14 -7.03 7.26
CA GLY A 87 -4.99 -5.84 7.15
C GLY A 87 -4.56 -4.88 6.04
N TYR A 88 -3.58 -5.26 5.24
CA TYR A 88 -3.22 -4.57 4.01
C TYR A 88 -3.56 -5.45 2.81
N TYR A 89 -4.04 -4.83 1.75
CA TYR A 89 -4.40 -5.53 0.52
C TYR A 89 -3.22 -5.52 -0.46
N TRP A 90 -3.22 -6.43 -1.42
CA TRP A 90 -2.15 -6.63 -2.40
C TRP A 90 -1.60 -5.35 -3.07
N PHE A 91 -2.40 -4.30 -3.19
CA PHE A 91 -2.01 -3.01 -3.79
C PHE A 91 -1.32 -2.05 -2.81
N GLN A 92 -1.41 -2.32 -1.51
CA GLN A 92 -0.77 -1.55 -0.43
C GLN A 92 0.46 -2.28 0.10
N ASP A 93 0.46 -3.59 -0.03
CA ASP A 93 1.42 -4.52 0.54
C ASP A 93 2.52 -4.88 -0.47
N CYS A 94 3.77 -4.89 -0.06
CA CYS A 94 4.89 -5.29 -0.88
C CYS A 94 5.07 -6.82 -0.96
N ASP A 95 4.41 -7.58 -0.09
CA ASP A 95 4.32 -9.04 -0.16
C ASP A 95 3.06 -9.60 0.50
N ASP A 96 1.92 -9.49 -0.14
CA ASP A 96 0.56 -9.94 0.26
C ASP A 96 0.45 -11.44 0.63
N ASN A 97 1.55 -12.14 0.81
CA ASN A 97 1.60 -13.51 1.33
C ASN A 97 2.46 -13.65 2.59
N ASP A 98 2.97 -12.55 3.14
CA ASP A 98 3.88 -12.54 4.29
C ASP A 98 3.53 -11.42 5.27
N SER A 99 2.71 -11.72 6.26
CA SER A 99 2.23 -10.78 7.29
C SER A 99 3.32 -10.13 8.16
N ASP A 100 4.58 -10.51 7.96
CA ASP A 100 5.72 -9.84 8.57
C ASP A 100 6.30 -8.73 7.66
N ARG A 101 5.64 -8.44 6.53
CA ARG A 101 6.00 -7.40 5.55
C ARG A 101 4.77 -6.61 5.15
N SER A 102 4.60 -5.40 5.69
CA SER A 102 3.48 -4.51 5.35
C SER A 102 3.71 -3.08 5.82
N PRO A 103 3.00 -2.10 5.23
CA PRO A 103 3.15 -0.70 5.62
C PRO A 103 2.96 -0.46 7.12
N GLY A 104 3.94 0.19 7.73
CA GLY A 104 3.88 0.57 9.15
C GLY A 104 4.39 -0.48 10.12
N LEU A 105 4.96 -1.57 9.65
CA LEU A 105 5.84 -2.40 10.47
C LEU A 105 7.14 -1.65 10.78
N SER A 106 8.01 -2.26 11.52
CA SER A 106 9.39 -1.76 11.73
C SER A 106 10.33 -2.71 11.02
N GLU A 107 11.40 -2.17 10.49
CA GLU A 107 12.43 -2.95 9.82
C GLU A 107 13.04 -4.02 10.72
N TRP A 108 13.33 -5.18 10.13
CA TRP A 108 14.24 -6.19 10.68
C TRP A 108 15.55 -6.11 9.90
N LEU A 109 16.68 -6.20 10.55
CA LEU A 109 17.98 -6.20 9.89
C LEU A 109 18.18 -7.53 9.15
N ASN A 110 17.58 -7.65 7.97
CA ASN A 110 17.52 -8.89 7.20
C ASN A 110 17.79 -8.71 5.68
N GLY A 111 17.95 -7.47 5.24
CA GLY A 111 18.15 -7.10 3.84
C GLY A 111 16.86 -7.09 3.01
N ILE A 112 15.72 -7.01 3.67
CA ILE A 112 14.38 -6.92 3.05
C ILE A 112 13.75 -5.61 3.52
N ASP A 113 12.95 -4.99 2.69
CA ASP A 113 12.05 -3.89 2.99
C ASP A 113 10.81 -4.50 3.67
N ASP A 114 10.73 -4.41 5.00
CA ASP A 114 9.66 -5.04 5.79
C ASP A 114 8.47 -4.07 6.00
N ASP A 115 8.68 -2.76 5.89
CA ASP A 115 7.63 -1.74 6.08
C ASP A 115 7.11 -1.12 4.78
N CYS A 116 7.60 -1.61 3.65
CA CYS A 116 7.13 -1.26 2.30
C CYS A 116 7.31 0.22 1.92
N ASP A 117 8.33 0.89 2.43
CA ASP A 117 8.58 2.31 2.14
C ASP A 117 9.63 2.54 1.03
N GLU A 118 10.14 1.48 0.40
CA GLU A 118 11.18 1.41 -0.66
C GLU A 118 12.64 1.55 -0.15
N ASP A 119 12.87 1.82 1.11
CA ASP A 119 14.18 1.73 1.73
C ASP A 119 14.36 0.34 2.39
N VAL A 120 15.55 -0.09 2.70
CA VAL A 120 15.84 -1.42 3.24
C VAL A 120 16.71 -1.28 4.46
N ASP A 121 16.29 -1.87 5.58
CA ASP A 121 17.02 -1.83 6.86
C ASP A 121 17.35 -0.40 7.34
N GLU A 122 16.59 0.66 6.94
CA GLU A 122 16.95 2.06 7.19
C GLU A 122 16.89 2.43 8.67
N ASP A 123 16.11 1.74 9.48
CA ASP A 123 16.08 1.90 10.95
C ASP A 123 17.43 1.61 11.60
N PHE A 124 18.30 0.82 10.92
CA PHE A 124 19.62 0.39 11.40
C PHE A 124 20.79 1.23 10.89
N LEU A 125 20.54 2.25 10.07
CA LEU A 125 21.59 3.11 9.49
C LEU A 125 22.46 3.86 10.52
N ASN A 126 21.94 4.10 11.72
CA ASN A 126 22.61 4.89 12.76
C ASN A 126 22.53 4.23 14.14
N THR A 127 22.11 3.00 14.22
CA THR A 127 22.10 2.22 15.46
C THR A 127 23.43 1.49 15.66
N ASP A 128 23.78 1.24 16.91
CA ASP A 128 24.94 0.50 17.39
C ASP A 128 24.46 -0.20 18.67
N ALA A 129 23.91 -1.40 18.50
CA ALA A 129 23.13 -2.08 19.52
C ALA A 129 24.00 -2.59 20.68
N ASP A 130 25.20 -3.10 20.38
CA ASP A 130 26.15 -3.66 21.35
C ASP A 130 27.20 -2.64 21.86
N ARG A 131 27.26 -1.46 21.20
CA ARG A 131 28.15 -0.32 21.54
C ARG A 131 29.63 -0.66 21.41
N ASP A 132 29.97 -1.33 20.38
CA ASP A 132 31.35 -1.58 20.03
C ASP A 132 31.97 -0.44 19.20
N GLY A 133 31.14 0.33 18.47
CA GLY A 133 31.49 1.49 17.66
C GLY A 133 31.32 1.24 16.15
N LEU A 134 30.87 0.08 15.74
CA LEU A 134 30.33 -0.18 14.40
C LEU A 134 28.81 0.11 14.42
N VAL A 135 28.22 0.37 13.28
CA VAL A 135 26.77 0.49 13.15
C VAL A 135 26.19 -0.82 12.67
N ASP A 136 25.01 -1.17 13.16
CA ASP A 136 24.38 -2.47 12.97
C ASP A 136 24.32 -2.86 11.48
N ILE A 137 23.98 -1.93 10.59
CA ILE A 137 23.89 -2.19 9.16
C ILE A 137 25.25 -2.47 8.49
N ASP A 138 26.34 -1.83 8.97
CA ASP A 138 27.69 -2.09 8.48
C ASP A 138 28.19 -3.45 8.97
N GLU A 139 27.86 -3.83 10.19
CA GLU A 139 28.15 -5.15 10.72
C GLU A 139 27.49 -6.25 9.89
N TYR A 140 26.20 -6.11 9.66
CA TYR A 140 25.43 -7.07 8.87
C TYR A 140 25.91 -7.17 7.41
N ASN A 141 26.05 -6.02 6.71
CA ASN A 141 26.29 -6.00 5.27
C ASN A 141 27.76 -6.03 4.86
N ILE A 142 28.66 -5.49 5.69
CA ILE A 142 30.06 -5.26 5.32
C ILE A 142 31.00 -6.17 6.09
N HIS A 143 30.83 -6.23 7.40
CA HIS A 143 31.75 -6.93 8.29
C HIS A 143 31.33 -8.39 8.52
N MET A 144 30.03 -8.70 8.37
CA MET A 144 29.43 -10.01 8.66
C MET A 144 29.61 -10.42 10.13
N THR A 145 29.70 -9.41 11.02
CA THR A 145 29.74 -9.60 12.47
C THR A 145 28.34 -9.66 13.09
N GLU A 146 28.24 -10.07 14.31
CA GLU A 146 26.98 -10.18 15.07
C GLU A 146 26.63 -8.81 15.64
N TRP A 147 25.76 -8.04 15.02
CA TRP A 147 25.38 -6.65 15.39
C TRP A 147 24.84 -6.46 16.84
N GLN A 148 24.63 -7.55 17.57
CA GLN A 148 24.24 -7.55 18.98
C GLN A 148 25.35 -8.05 19.91
N ASP A 149 26.53 -8.38 19.40
CA ASP A 149 27.66 -8.90 20.18
C ASP A 149 28.96 -8.23 19.76
N ALA A 150 29.47 -7.40 20.63
CA ALA A 150 30.65 -6.55 20.44
C ALA A 150 32.00 -7.32 20.25
N ASP A 151 31.98 -8.64 20.27
CA ASP A 151 33.13 -9.55 20.18
C ASP A 151 32.63 -10.87 19.58
N THR A 152 32.37 -10.82 18.25
CA THR A 152 31.67 -11.87 17.51
C THR A 152 32.32 -13.27 17.62
N ASP A 153 33.64 -13.34 17.82
CA ASP A 153 34.35 -14.63 17.93
C ASP A 153 34.79 -14.99 19.37
N ASP A 154 34.45 -14.16 20.35
CA ASP A 154 34.71 -14.36 21.80
C ASP A 154 36.22 -14.44 22.15
N ASP A 155 37.11 -13.79 21.38
CA ASP A 155 38.56 -13.83 21.67
C ASP A 155 39.03 -12.77 22.68
N GLY A 156 38.14 -11.83 23.02
CA GLY A 156 38.35 -10.77 23.99
C GLY A 156 38.77 -9.42 23.37
N LEU A 157 38.78 -9.34 22.06
CA LEU A 157 38.88 -8.10 21.30
C LEU A 157 37.50 -7.73 20.76
N LYS A 158 37.20 -6.46 20.69
CA LYS A 158 35.97 -5.98 20.06
C LYS A 158 36.11 -5.92 18.55
N ASP A 159 35.04 -6.17 17.81
CA ASP A 159 35.00 -6.20 16.35
C ASP A 159 35.58 -4.92 15.72
N VAL A 160 35.20 -3.74 16.21
CA VAL A 160 35.76 -2.48 15.76
C VAL A 160 37.26 -2.35 16.03
N TYR A 161 37.75 -2.96 17.13
CA TYR A 161 39.17 -2.89 17.45
C TYR A 161 39.99 -3.83 16.57
N GLU A 162 39.48 -5.02 16.28
CA GLU A 162 40.07 -5.98 15.34
C GLU A 162 40.14 -5.40 13.93
N LEU A 163 39.06 -4.73 13.47
CA LEU A 163 39.05 -4.00 12.22
C LEU A 163 40.17 -2.95 12.17
N PHE A 164 40.39 -2.24 13.28
CA PHE A 164 41.42 -1.21 13.38
C PHE A 164 42.84 -1.78 13.36
N ILE A 165 43.12 -2.91 14.03
CA ILE A 165 44.43 -3.56 14.09
C ILE A 165 44.66 -4.54 12.95
N GLY A 166 43.61 -4.93 12.21
CA GLY A 166 43.69 -5.81 11.04
C GLY A 166 43.71 -7.30 11.38
N THR A 167 43.14 -7.69 12.51
CA THR A 167 42.84 -9.09 12.87
C THR A 167 41.49 -9.52 12.27
N ASN A 168 41.04 -10.74 12.53
CA ASN A 168 39.84 -11.29 11.90
C ASN A 168 38.70 -11.38 12.92
N GLN A 169 37.68 -10.60 12.72
CA GLN A 169 36.50 -10.48 13.59
C GLN A 169 35.63 -11.74 13.69
N LEU A 170 35.87 -12.74 12.85
CA LEU A 170 35.06 -13.96 12.75
C LEU A 170 35.80 -15.23 13.19
N PHE A 171 37.06 -15.12 13.54
CA PHE A 171 37.90 -16.25 13.88
C PHE A 171 38.86 -15.90 15.01
N TYR A 172 38.72 -16.61 16.09
CA TYR A 172 39.51 -16.51 17.30
C TYR A 172 41.02 -16.38 17.01
N ASP A 173 41.61 -15.24 17.26
CA ASP A 173 43.03 -14.94 17.12
C ASP A 173 43.81 -15.27 18.40
N LEU A 174 44.81 -16.13 18.32
CA LEU A 174 45.63 -16.59 19.48
C LEU A 174 46.77 -15.65 19.80
#